data_eafa84fe48eae5daa8067dc015b9e1f5
#
_entry.id   eafa84fe48eae5daa8067dc015b9e1f5
#
_cell.length_a   1.000
_cell.length_b   1.000
_cell.length_c   1.000
_cell.angle_alpha   90.00
_cell.angle_beta   90.00
_cell.angle_gamma   90.00
#
_symmetry.space_group_name_H-M   'P 1'
#
loop_
_entity.id
_entity.type
_entity.pdbx_description
1 polymer ?
#
loop_
_entity_poly.entity_id
_entity_poly.type
_entity_poly.pdbx_seq_one_letter_code
_entity_poly.pdbx_strand_id
1 'polypeptide(L)'
;MKTRTEYGTTFPTRSKSRSRNVGVAAAIGLFAAGSLMAAGPVHAAQTTVDAAGTVTVVARNLDNPRGLAFGPHGELYIAEGGHGGSLCLGDGPEGPQCAGLTSGISKLEHGQLTKVVDGLISVASPTGTAAEGLDAVSTQGNRLYGQVSSSSARIQATTPSGSVIDAARAQLGRTLTINNDGSWKVLASTGDADYAWTGNHRDLQPDQFPDANPNGITTSGRTQYVADAGANLIAQVDNHGQVSTLAYLRVPDGSITDAVPTCVTKAPDGSLYVGELLGGTYAPGNARVWRIADGTATVKWTGFTGIQGCGFDDVGNFYATEFQVNGMFGPDPSGAVIKVAPNGARTTLGTGQLFFPSGFAYDNGAVYVSNWSIMPANNGRGPTGQLVKISLG
;
A
#
# COMPACT_ATOMS: atom_id res chain seq x y z
N MET A 1 -21.86 -38.53 -59.18
CA MET A 1 -22.97 -38.04 -58.42
C MET A 1 -22.68 -38.25 -56.93
N LYS A 2 -22.08 -37.26 -56.24
CA LYS A 2 -21.80 -37.32 -54.83
C LYS A 2 -22.34 -36.04 -54.20
N THR A 3 -23.37 -36.19 -53.42
CA THR A 3 -24.04 -35.17 -52.65
C THR A 3 -23.18 -34.77 -51.45
N ARG A 4 -22.97 -33.46 -51.30
CA ARG A 4 -22.21 -32.83 -50.19
C ARG A 4 -23.23 -32.41 -49.13
N THR A 5 -23.12 -32.95 -47.92
CA THR A 5 -23.93 -32.57 -46.75
C THR A 5 -23.20 -31.52 -46.00
N GLU A 6 -23.75 -30.31 -45.89
CA GLU A 6 -23.28 -29.22 -45.04
C GLU A 6 -23.77 -29.40 -43.61
N TYR A 7 -22.87 -29.47 -42.63
CA TYR A 7 -23.15 -29.36 -41.20
C TYR A 7 -22.99 -27.92 -40.75
N GLY A 8 -24.11 -27.27 -40.52
CA GLY A 8 -24.13 -25.99 -39.86
C GLY A 8 -23.96 -26.15 -38.33
N THR A 9 -22.86 -25.62 -37.79
CA THR A 9 -22.69 -25.49 -36.33
C THR A 9 -23.04 -24.07 -35.91
N THR A 10 -24.20 -23.93 -35.29
CA THR A 10 -24.56 -22.69 -34.57
C THR A 10 -23.88 -22.68 -33.21
N PHE A 11 -23.02 -21.70 -32.98
CA PHE A 11 -22.46 -21.40 -31.64
C PHE A 11 -23.45 -20.52 -30.87
N PRO A 12 -23.73 -20.84 -29.60
CA PRO A 12 -24.51 -19.93 -28.77
C PRO A 12 -23.67 -18.69 -28.39
N THR A 13 -24.24 -17.54 -28.64
CA THR A 13 -23.69 -16.23 -28.19
C THR A 13 -23.68 -16.17 -26.68
N ARG A 14 -22.48 -16.19 -26.09
CA ARG A 14 -22.29 -15.92 -24.66
C ARG A 14 -22.62 -14.45 -24.37
N SER A 15 -23.60 -14.25 -23.54
CA SER A 15 -23.87 -13.02 -22.82
C SER A 15 -22.60 -12.53 -22.13
N LYS A 16 -22.15 -11.31 -22.41
CA LYS A 16 -21.07 -10.64 -21.70
C LYS A 16 -21.56 -10.24 -20.31
N SER A 17 -21.30 -11.04 -19.32
CA SER A 17 -21.35 -10.63 -17.93
C SER A 17 -20.17 -9.66 -17.71
N ARG A 18 -20.48 -8.41 -17.41
CA ARG A 18 -19.47 -7.41 -16.98
C ARG A 18 -19.07 -7.77 -15.55
N SER A 19 -17.95 -8.43 -15.38
CA SER A 19 -17.29 -8.50 -14.09
C SER A 19 -16.67 -7.13 -13.82
N ARG A 20 -17.20 -6.41 -12.86
CA ARG A 20 -16.55 -5.25 -12.27
C ARG A 20 -15.54 -5.76 -11.23
N ASN A 21 -14.33 -6.02 -11.66
CA ASN A 21 -13.23 -6.17 -10.72
C ASN A 21 -12.80 -4.77 -10.25
N VAL A 22 -13.12 -4.44 -9.02
CA VAL A 22 -12.61 -3.23 -8.36
C VAL A 22 -11.37 -3.64 -7.58
N GLY A 23 -10.24 -3.71 -8.27
CA GLY A 23 -8.93 -3.76 -7.65
C GLY A 23 -8.53 -2.34 -7.26
N VAL A 24 -8.03 -2.16 -6.04
CA VAL A 24 -7.51 -0.87 -5.61
C VAL A 24 -6.14 -0.67 -6.19
N ALA A 25 -6.08 0.24 -7.11
CA ALA A 25 -4.86 0.77 -7.61
C ALA A 25 -5.11 2.22 -8.03
N ALA A 26 -4.18 3.12 -7.85
CA ALA A 26 -4.33 4.56 -8.08
C ALA A 26 -4.46 4.88 -9.57
N ALA A 27 -5.68 5.09 -10.07
CA ALA A 27 -5.92 5.49 -11.45
C ALA A 27 -5.74 7.01 -11.63
N ILE A 28 -4.86 7.41 -12.53
CA ILE A 28 -4.81 8.77 -13.09
C ILE A 28 -5.52 8.74 -14.43
N GLY A 29 -6.82 9.07 -14.44
CA GLY A 29 -7.58 9.25 -15.66
C GLY A 29 -8.48 10.48 -15.57
N LEU A 30 -8.24 11.48 -16.43
CA LEU A 30 -9.09 12.65 -16.61
C LEU A 30 -10.41 12.26 -17.30
N PHE A 31 -11.56 12.49 -16.66
CA PHE A 31 -12.81 12.83 -17.38
C PHE A 31 -13.75 13.65 -16.48
N ALA A 32 -14.27 14.74 -17.03
CA ALA A 32 -15.23 15.64 -16.42
C ALA A 32 -16.66 15.18 -16.69
N ALA A 33 -17.49 15.08 -15.66
CA ALA A 33 -18.95 15.24 -15.78
C ALA A 33 -19.54 15.58 -14.40
N GLY A 34 -20.17 16.74 -14.30
CA GLY A 34 -20.79 17.20 -13.07
C GLY A 34 -22.14 16.52 -12.77
N SER A 35 -22.42 16.36 -11.49
CA SER A 35 -23.78 16.16 -10.96
C SER A 35 -23.86 16.73 -9.55
N LEU A 36 -24.82 17.61 -9.33
CA LEU A 36 -25.18 18.19 -8.01
C LEU A 36 -25.69 17.07 -7.10
N MET A 37 -25.17 17.01 -5.89
CA MET A 37 -25.73 16.21 -4.79
C MET A 37 -25.95 17.06 -3.54
N ALA A 38 -27.05 16.73 -2.86
CA ALA A 38 -27.56 17.44 -1.69
C ALA A 38 -26.64 17.30 -0.46
N ALA A 39 -26.56 18.38 0.31
CA ALA A 39 -25.74 18.47 1.53
C ALA A 39 -26.32 17.60 2.66
N GLY A 40 -25.52 16.67 3.15
CA GLY A 40 -25.73 15.98 4.43
C GLY A 40 -25.14 16.78 5.62
N PRO A 41 -25.40 16.39 6.87
CA PRO A 41 -25.08 17.20 8.05
C PRO A 41 -23.57 17.45 8.17
N VAL A 42 -23.23 18.73 8.27
CA VAL A 42 -21.88 19.25 8.46
C VAL A 42 -21.36 18.82 9.84
N HIS A 43 -20.43 17.89 9.88
CA HIS A 43 -19.60 17.69 11.07
C HIS A 43 -18.66 18.90 11.18
N ALA A 44 -18.59 19.51 12.35
CA ALA A 44 -17.77 20.68 12.60
C ALA A 44 -16.31 20.41 12.15
N ALA A 45 -15.84 21.19 11.18
CA ALA A 45 -14.46 21.19 10.77
C ALA A 45 -13.57 21.51 11.97
N GLN A 46 -12.76 20.54 12.40
CA GLN A 46 -11.68 20.82 13.35
C GLN A 46 -10.67 21.70 12.62
N THR A 47 -10.45 22.90 13.16
CA THR A 47 -9.43 23.83 12.66
C THR A 47 -8.04 23.14 12.75
N THR A 48 -7.49 22.76 11.60
CA THR A 48 -6.09 22.34 11.50
C THR A 48 -5.22 23.60 11.51
N VAL A 49 -4.23 23.65 12.39
CA VAL A 49 -3.21 24.69 12.37
C VAL A 49 -2.10 24.21 11.42
N ASP A 50 -1.86 24.95 10.33
CA ASP A 50 -0.72 24.70 9.44
C ASP A 50 0.59 25.04 10.18
N ALA A 51 1.27 24.03 10.69
CA ALA A 51 2.66 24.15 11.10
C ALA A 51 3.53 23.75 9.90
N ALA A 52 3.93 24.70 9.09
CA ALA A 52 4.85 24.47 7.97
C ALA A 52 6.21 24.05 8.52
N GLY A 53 6.40 22.75 8.82
CA GLY A 53 7.71 22.17 9.04
C GLY A 53 8.54 22.29 7.75
N THR A 54 9.82 22.61 7.89
CA THR A 54 10.72 22.68 6.72
C THR A 54 10.87 21.27 6.12
N VAL A 55 10.39 21.08 4.89
CA VAL A 55 10.57 19.84 4.11
C VAL A 55 11.93 19.89 3.41
N THR A 56 12.78 18.91 3.69
CA THR A 56 14.09 18.76 3.06
C THR A 56 14.16 17.43 2.32
N VAL A 57 14.56 17.45 1.05
CA VAL A 57 14.84 16.22 0.30
C VAL A 57 16.18 15.65 0.75
N VAL A 58 16.18 14.44 1.30
CA VAL A 58 17.39 13.76 1.83
C VAL A 58 17.88 12.63 0.92
N ALA A 59 17.03 12.10 0.04
CA ALA A 59 17.44 11.20 -1.04
C ALA A 59 16.57 11.39 -2.28
N ARG A 60 17.11 11.07 -3.45
CA ARG A 60 16.46 11.15 -4.77
C ARG A 60 16.71 9.88 -5.56
N ASN A 61 16.03 9.74 -6.70
CA ASN A 61 16.14 8.61 -7.62
C ASN A 61 15.79 7.27 -6.95
N LEU A 62 14.82 7.30 -6.05
CA LEU A 62 14.19 6.11 -5.50
C LEU A 62 13.13 5.60 -6.49
N ASP A 63 12.95 4.29 -6.53
CA ASP A 63 12.13 3.60 -7.52
C ASP A 63 10.77 3.22 -6.93
N ASN A 64 9.77 4.11 -7.09
CA ASN A 64 8.47 3.97 -6.44
C ASN A 64 8.62 3.71 -4.92
N PRO A 65 9.21 4.66 -4.13
CA PRO A 65 9.50 4.44 -2.72
C PRO A 65 8.21 4.28 -1.90
N ARG A 66 8.20 3.28 -1.03
CA ARG A 66 7.05 2.85 -0.23
C ARG A 66 7.36 2.94 1.26
N GLY A 67 7.08 1.89 2.03
CA GLY A 67 7.27 1.84 3.47
C GLY A 67 8.69 2.13 3.94
N LEU A 68 8.80 2.71 5.13
CA LEU A 68 10.03 3.15 5.76
C LEU A 68 10.19 2.50 7.13
N ALA A 69 11.41 2.14 7.52
CA ALA A 69 11.72 1.67 8.87
C ALA A 69 13.13 2.05 9.30
N PHE A 70 13.27 2.64 10.50
CA PHE A 70 14.58 2.84 11.10
C PHE A 70 15.11 1.54 11.71
N GLY A 71 16.38 1.25 11.47
CA GLY A 71 17.13 0.24 12.18
C GLY A 71 17.73 0.77 13.48
N PRO A 72 18.35 -0.12 14.28
CA PRO A 72 18.80 0.21 15.64
C PRO A 72 19.99 1.17 15.71
N HIS A 73 20.70 1.42 14.62
CA HIS A 73 21.85 2.31 14.55
C HIS A 73 21.56 3.63 13.85
N GLY A 74 20.27 3.94 13.57
CA GLY A 74 19.83 5.16 12.88
C GLY A 74 19.85 5.05 11.35
N GLU A 75 20.14 3.88 10.80
CA GLU A 75 19.97 3.60 9.37
C GLU A 75 18.49 3.56 9.02
N LEU A 76 18.12 4.15 7.88
CA LEU A 76 16.74 4.15 7.40
C LEU A 76 16.61 3.24 6.17
N TYR A 77 15.80 2.18 6.31
CA TYR A 77 15.45 1.29 5.23
C TYR A 77 14.23 1.82 4.47
N ILE A 78 14.27 1.70 3.15
CA ILE A 78 13.26 2.21 2.22
C ILE A 78 12.83 1.06 1.33
N ALA A 79 11.57 0.65 1.40
CA ALA A 79 10.98 -0.25 0.43
C ALA A 79 10.85 0.47 -0.92
N GLU A 80 11.20 -0.20 -2.01
CA GLU A 80 11.03 0.30 -3.36
C GLU A 80 10.21 -0.70 -4.17
N GLY A 81 9.07 -0.26 -4.70
CA GLY A 81 8.17 -1.08 -5.52
C GLY A 81 8.77 -1.48 -6.88
N GLY A 82 9.87 -0.84 -7.28
CA GLY A 82 10.50 -1.04 -8.59
C GLY A 82 9.75 -0.29 -9.70
N HIS A 83 9.97 -0.70 -10.95
CA HIS A 83 9.34 -0.07 -12.14
C HIS A 83 8.83 -1.09 -13.16
N GLY A 84 8.51 -2.31 -12.70
CA GLY A 84 8.10 -3.40 -13.59
C GLY A 84 9.23 -3.89 -14.48
N GLY A 85 8.93 -4.14 -15.75
CA GLY A 85 9.92 -4.64 -16.71
C GLY A 85 9.35 -4.84 -18.10
N SER A 86 9.97 -5.76 -18.88
CA SER A 86 9.61 -5.97 -20.28
C SER A 86 8.53 -7.04 -20.52
N LEU A 87 8.14 -7.80 -19.47
CA LEU A 87 7.09 -8.80 -19.60
C LEU A 87 5.72 -8.16 -19.39
N CYS A 88 5.07 -7.71 -20.46
CA CYS A 88 3.76 -7.10 -20.36
C CYS A 88 2.66 -8.17 -20.32
N LEU A 89 1.81 -8.08 -19.29
CA LEU A 89 0.82 -9.09 -18.91
C LEU A 89 -0.60 -8.78 -19.43
N GLY A 90 -0.75 -7.70 -20.21
CA GLY A 90 -2.07 -7.17 -20.62
C GLY A 90 -2.60 -6.14 -19.61
N ASP A 91 -3.92 -5.89 -19.67
CA ASP A 91 -4.56 -4.88 -18.82
C ASP A 91 -4.86 -5.46 -17.44
N GLY A 92 -4.34 -4.82 -16.40
CA GLY A 92 -4.78 -4.95 -15.03
C GLY A 92 -5.97 -4.02 -14.74
N PRO A 93 -6.37 -3.87 -13.46
CA PRO A 93 -7.46 -2.97 -13.08
C PRO A 93 -7.25 -1.52 -13.51
N GLU A 94 -5.99 -1.09 -13.66
CA GLU A 94 -5.57 0.28 -13.97
C GLU A 94 -5.02 0.47 -15.39
N GLY A 95 -5.13 -0.53 -16.22
CA GLY A 95 -4.60 -0.53 -17.58
C GLY A 95 -3.41 -1.46 -17.76
N PRO A 96 -2.61 -1.26 -18.82
CA PRO A 96 -1.51 -2.16 -19.15
C PRO A 96 -0.49 -2.28 -18.02
N GLN A 97 -0.07 -3.51 -17.72
CA GLN A 97 0.92 -3.82 -16.69
C GLN A 97 2.06 -4.64 -17.25
N CYS A 98 3.27 -4.31 -16.83
CA CYS A 98 4.48 -5.00 -17.22
C CYS A 98 5.28 -5.43 -15.99
N ALA A 99 5.70 -6.68 -15.95
CA ALA A 99 6.43 -7.28 -14.84
C ALA A 99 7.93 -7.37 -15.11
N GLY A 100 8.71 -7.30 -14.05
CA GLY A 100 10.17 -7.43 -14.06
C GLY A 100 10.73 -7.70 -12.66
N LEU A 101 12.05 -7.68 -12.54
CA LEU A 101 12.76 -7.91 -11.28
C LEU A 101 13.50 -6.63 -10.87
N THR A 102 12.75 -5.59 -10.51
CA THR A 102 13.28 -4.25 -10.26
C THR A 102 12.94 -3.70 -8.87
N SER A 103 12.15 -4.43 -8.09
CA SER A 103 11.83 -4.08 -6.72
C SER A 103 12.96 -4.43 -5.75
N GLY A 104 13.01 -3.78 -4.59
CA GLY A 104 14.06 -4.02 -3.62
C GLY A 104 14.02 -3.13 -2.39
N ILE A 105 15.15 -3.04 -1.67
CA ILE A 105 15.34 -2.21 -0.48
C ILE A 105 16.57 -1.34 -0.66
N SER A 106 16.42 -0.04 -0.44
CA SER A 106 17.53 0.88 -0.23
C SER A 106 17.70 1.21 1.25
N LYS A 107 18.93 1.53 1.63
CA LYS A 107 19.30 1.99 2.98
C LYS A 107 19.96 3.36 2.88
N LEU A 108 19.45 4.32 3.67
CA LEU A 108 20.11 5.60 3.89
C LEU A 108 20.83 5.56 5.24
N GLU A 109 22.14 5.72 5.22
CA GLU A 109 23.00 5.72 6.39
C GLU A 109 24.09 6.77 6.24
N HIS A 110 24.27 7.67 7.24
CA HIS A 110 25.22 8.78 7.19
C HIS A 110 25.14 9.62 5.89
N GLY A 111 23.93 9.82 5.36
CA GLY A 111 23.70 10.55 4.12
C GLY A 111 24.05 9.78 2.83
N GLN A 112 24.47 8.53 2.93
CA GLN A 112 24.76 7.64 1.79
C GLN A 112 23.59 6.71 1.54
N LEU A 113 23.09 6.70 0.29
CA LEU A 113 22.06 5.77 -0.17
C LEU A 113 22.73 4.55 -0.81
N THR A 114 22.40 3.35 -0.32
CA THR A 114 22.91 2.07 -0.85
C THR A 114 21.79 1.09 -1.06
N LYS A 115 21.85 0.28 -2.14
CA LYS A 115 20.91 -0.82 -2.35
C LYS A 115 21.29 -1.99 -1.43
N VAL A 116 20.32 -2.51 -0.66
CA VAL A 116 20.48 -3.64 0.26
C VAL A 116 19.94 -4.91 -0.35
N VAL A 117 18.75 -4.85 -0.96
CA VAL A 117 18.11 -5.95 -1.67
C VAL A 117 17.74 -5.45 -3.05
N ASP A 118 17.97 -6.26 -4.06
CA ASP A 118 17.64 -5.98 -5.45
C ASP A 118 17.06 -7.23 -6.13
N GLY A 119 16.41 -7.05 -7.27
CA GLY A 119 15.93 -8.17 -8.08
C GLY A 119 14.65 -8.83 -7.55
N LEU A 120 13.89 -8.18 -6.70
CA LEU A 120 12.55 -8.64 -6.33
C LEU A 120 11.54 -8.34 -7.43
N ILE A 121 10.43 -9.11 -7.42
CA ILE A 121 9.34 -8.94 -8.38
C ILE A 121 8.74 -7.52 -8.29
N SER A 122 8.46 -6.94 -9.44
CA SER A 122 7.78 -5.66 -9.61
C SER A 122 6.79 -5.76 -10.77
N VAL A 123 5.62 -5.18 -10.60
CA VAL A 123 4.61 -5.01 -11.64
C VAL A 123 4.23 -3.54 -11.70
N ALA A 124 4.33 -2.91 -12.86
CA ALA A 124 4.09 -1.48 -13.01
C ALA A 124 3.41 -1.18 -14.35
N SER A 125 2.94 0.06 -14.52
CA SER A 125 2.56 0.55 -15.83
C SER A 125 3.74 0.49 -16.82
N PRO A 126 3.51 0.54 -18.14
CA PRO A 126 4.61 0.57 -19.13
C PRO A 126 5.58 1.76 -18.97
N THR A 127 5.18 2.79 -18.22
CA THR A 127 6.02 3.95 -17.89
C THR A 127 6.78 3.77 -16.58
N GLY A 128 6.60 2.65 -15.89
CA GLY A 128 7.22 2.36 -14.60
C GLY A 128 6.57 3.05 -13.41
N THR A 129 5.42 3.70 -13.59
CA THR A 129 4.69 4.36 -12.50
C THR A 129 3.76 3.42 -11.78
N ALA A 130 3.37 3.76 -10.53
CA ALA A 130 2.42 3.02 -9.70
C ALA A 130 2.78 1.54 -9.54
N ALA A 131 4.06 1.26 -9.28
CA ALA A 131 4.54 -0.11 -9.18
C ALA A 131 4.02 -0.81 -7.92
N GLU A 132 3.63 -2.08 -8.08
CA GLU A 132 3.46 -3.07 -7.03
C GLU A 132 4.75 -3.90 -6.92
N GLY A 133 5.20 -4.18 -5.70
CA GLY A 133 6.43 -4.94 -5.46
C GLY A 133 6.67 -5.13 -3.97
N LEU A 134 7.84 -4.76 -3.47
CA LEU A 134 8.08 -4.65 -2.05
C LEU A 134 7.48 -3.34 -1.53
N ASP A 135 6.35 -3.43 -0.86
CA ASP A 135 5.58 -2.26 -0.44
C ASP A 135 5.90 -1.79 0.98
N ALA A 136 6.41 -2.67 1.85
CA ALA A 136 6.74 -2.25 3.19
C ALA A 136 7.96 -2.96 3.76
N VAL A 137 8.62 -2.29 4.71
CA VAL A 137 9.70 -2.81 5.55
C VAL A 137 9.40 -2.56 7.02
N SER A 138 9.91 -3.44 7.88
CA SER A 138 9.83 -3.31 9.33
C SER A 138 11.09 -3.84 9.98
N THR A 139 11.49 -3.27 11.09
CA THR A 139 12.68 -3.68 11.85
C THR A 139 12.32 -4.12 13.27
N GLN A 140 13.07 -5.06 13.80
CA GLN A 140 13.02 -5.45 15.22
C GLN A 140 14.42 -5.79 15.70
N GLY A 141 15.05 -4.86 16.39
CA GLY A 141 16.49 -4.94 16.64
C GLY A 141 17.25 -5.04 15.31
N ASN A 142 18.19 -5.97 15.18
CA ASN A 142 18.96 -6.16 13.95
C ASN A 142 18.23 -6.98 12.86
N ARG A 143 16.95 -7.27 13.03
CA ARG A 143 16.19 -8.03 12.04
C ARG A 143 15.42 -7.08 11.15
N LEU A 144 15.53 -7.30 9.84
CA LEU A 144 14.77 -6.58 8.82
C LEU A 144 13.75 -7.54 8.18
N TYR A 145 12.54 -7.07 8.02
CA TYR A 145 11.44 -7.77 7.35
C TYR A 145 10.96 -6.93 6.18
N GLY A 146 10.47 -7.61 5.14
CA GLY A 146 9.85 -6.98 3.99
C GLY A 146 8.52 -7.62 3.67
N GLN A 147 7.57 -6.84 3.14
CA GLN A 147 6.29 -7.33 2.65
C GLN A 147 6.19 -7.06 1.16
N VAL A 148 6.07 -8.13 0.37
CA VAL A 148 5.77 -8.04 -1.06
C VAL A 148 4.26 -8.06 -1.24
N SER A 149 3.75 -7.14 -2.04
CA SER A 149 2.32 -6.96 -2.30
C SER A 149 1.69 -8.08 -3.14
N SER A 150 0.37 -8.00 -3.34
CA SER A 150 -0.42 -8.93 -4.16
C SER A 150 -0.49 -10.36 -3.60
N SER A 151 -0.80 -11.34 -4.42
CA SER A 151 -0.82 -12.78 -4.08
C SER A 151 -0.45 -13.62 -5.29
N SER A 152 0.39 -14.65 -5.06
CA SER A 152 0.71 -15.63 -6.10
C SER A 152 -0.50 -16.49 -6.51
N ALA A 153 -1.52 -16.58 -5.67
CA ALA A 153 -2.78 -17.28 -5.96
C ALA A 153 -3.55 -16.66 -7.15
N ARG A 154 -3.26 -15.40 -7.51
CA ARG A 154 -3.82 -14.74 -8.70
C ARG A 154 -3.21 -15.23 -10.01
N ILE A 155 -2.02 -15.86 -9.98
CA ILE A 155 -1.35 -16.36 -11.18
C ILE A 155 -2.02 -17.67 -11.59
N GLN A 156 -2.61 -17.69 -12.78
CA GLN A 156 -3.28 -18.90 -13.30
C GLN A 156 -2.25 -20.05 -13.42
N ALA A 157 -2.69 -21.25 -13.05
CA ALA A 157 -1.84 -22.46 -13.14
C ALA A 157 -1.35 -22.74 -14.57
N THR A 158 -2.13 -22.33 -15.58
CA THR A 158 -1.83 -22.46 -17.00
C THR A 158 -0.85 -21.40 -17.53
N THR A 159 -0.51 -20.36 -16.74
CA THR A 159 0.49 -19.35 -17.15
C THR A 159 1.84 -20.02 -17.37
N PRO A 160 2.45 -19.91 -18.56
CA PRO A 160 3.74 -20.54 -18.84
C PRO A 160 4.84 -20.06 -17.88
N SER A 161 5.75 -20.97 -17.53
CA SER A 161 6.93 -20.65 -16.74
C SER A 161 7.90 -19.75 -17.52
N GLY A 162 8.65 -18.94 -16.76
CA GLY A 162 9.69 -18.05 -17.22
C GLY A 162 10.24 -17.30 -16.02
N SER A 163 11.46 -16.78 -16.09
CA SER A 163 12.17 -16.23 -14.92
C SER A 163 11.35 -15.22 -14.09
N VAL A 164 10.62 -14.31 -14.77
CA VAL A 164 9.76 -13.32 -14.10
C VAL A 164 8.50 -13.96 -13.51
N ILE A 165 7.85 -14.90 -14.21
CA ILE A 165 6.65 -15.60 -13.73
C ILE A 165 6.99 -16.51 -12.55
N ASP A 166 8.13 -17.18 -12.60
CA ASP A 166 8.58 -18.07 -11.53
C ASP A 166 8.96 -17.25 -10.28
N ALA A 167 9.60 -16.09 -10.47
CA ALA A 167 9.82 -15.12 -9.39
C ALA A 167 8.50 -14.59 -8.82
N ALA A 168 7.52 -14.25 -9.65
CA ALA A 168 6.20 -13.80 -9.19
C ALA A 168 5.52 -14.87 -8.33
N ARG A 169 5.54 -16.15 -8.74
CA ARG A 169 4.99 -17.26 -7.94
C ARG A 169 5.71 -17.42 -6.60
N ALA A 170 7.01 -17.18 -6.56
CA ALA A 170 7.83 -17.33 -5.36
C ALA A 170 7.73 -16.15 -4.40
N GLN A 171 7.42 -14.94 -4.88
CA GLN A 171 7.61 -13.70 -4.13
C GLN A 171 6.31 -12.93 -3.86
N LEU A 172 5.32 -12.93 -4.77
CA LEU A 172 4.09 -12.18 -4.56
C LEU A 172 3.36 -12.62 -3.29
N GLY A 173 2.97 -11.65 -2.48
CA GLY A 173 2.27 -11.85 -1.21
C GLY A 173 3.13 -12.44 -0.09
N ARG A 174 4.47 -12.41 -0.22
CA ARG A 174 5.37 -12.99 0.79
C ARG A 174 5.81 -11.96 1.82
N THR A 175 5.79 -12.38 3.08
CA THR A 175 6.56 -11.74 4.14
C THR A 175 7.97 -12.32 4.12
N LEU A 176 8.97 -11.47 4.03
CA LEU A 176 10.38 -11.85 3.92
C LEU A 176 11.14 -11.53 5.20
N THR A 177 12.13 -12.35 5.55
CA THR A 177 13.24 -12.00 6.44
C THR A 177 14.45 -11.65 5.62
N ILE A 178 15.13 -10.55 5.94
CA ILE A 178 16.28 -10.05 5.21
C ILE A 178 17.52 -10.09 6.11
N ASN A 179 18.61 -10.65 5.61
CA ASN A 179 19.89 -10.74 6.29
C ASN A 179 20.74 -9.48 6.02
N ASN A 180 21.76 -9.24 6.82
CA ASN A 180 22.65 -8.09 6.68
C ASN A 180 23.44 -8.06 5.36
N ASP A 181 23.63 -9.21 4.70
CA ASP A 181 24.28 -9.35 3.40
C ASP A 181 23.31 -9.10 2.22
N GLY A 182 22.05 -8.74 2.49
CA GLY A 182 21.00 -8.53 1.50
C GLY A 182 20.32 -9.81 1.00
N SER A 183 20.78 -10.98 1.41
CA SER A 183 20.04 -12.22 1.14
C SER A 183 18.73 -12.26 1.91
N TRP A 184 17.72 -12.91 1.37
CA TRP A 184 16.39 -12.99 1.96
C TRP A 184 15.82 -14.40 1.94
N LYS A 185 14.83 -14.63 2.81
CA LYS A 185 14.07 -15.88 2.88
C LYS A 185 12.59 -15.56 3.07
N VAL A 186 11.72 -16.40 2.53
CA VAL A 186 10.30 -16.35 2.80
C VAL A 186 10.06 -16.79 4.26
N LEU A 187 9.45 -15.90 5.04
CA LEU A 187 8.94 -16.21 6.37
C LEU A 187 7.53 -16.79 6.26
N ALA A 188 6.65 -16.15 5.49
CA ALA A 188 5.26 -16.53 5.36
C ALA A 188 4.70 -16.22 3.97
N SER A 189 3.65 -16.95 3.58
CA SER A 189 2.85 -16.71 2.38
C SER A 189 1.58 -15.93 2.75
N THR A 190 1.76 -14.69 3.22
CA THR A 190 0.68 -13.88 3.80
C THR A 190 -0.43 -13.61 2.80
N GLY A 191 -0.10 -13.12 1.60
CA GLY A 191 -1.11 -12.83 0.58
C GLY A 191 -1.87 -14.07 0.09
N ASP A 192 -1.22 -15.25 0.03
CA ASP A 192 -1.94 -16.49 -0.36
C ASP A 192 -2.87 -16.96 0.77
N ALA A 193 -2.47 -16.79 2.03
CA ALA A 193 -3.31 -17.12 3.18
C ALA A 193 -4.54 -16.20 3.25
N ASP A 194 -4.35 -14.89 3.03
CA ASP A 194 -5.41 -13.88 3.04
C ASP A 194 -6.35 -14.06 1.83
N TYR A 195 -5.79 -14.41 0.65
CA TYR A 195 -6.59 -14.76 -0.53
C TYR A 195 -7.48 -15.99 -0.28
N ALA A 196 -6.94 -17.01 0.39
CA ALA A 196 -7.71 -18.21 0.76
C ALA A 196 -8.77 -17.87 1.82
N TRP A 197 -8.43 -17.01 2.80
CA TRP A 197 -9.38 -16.56 3.82
C TRP A 197 -10.56 -15.81 3.19
N THR A 198 -10.31 -14.83 2.32
CA THR A 198 -11.36 -14.08 1.61
C THR A 198 -12.17 -14.98 0.69
N GLY A 199 -11.56 -16.00 0.07
CA GLY A 199 -12.24 -17.04 -0.70
C GLY A 199 -13.28 -17.84 0.10
N ASN A 200 -13.03 -18.02 1.41
CA ASN A 200 -13.93 -18.70 2.35
C ASN A 200 -14.96 -17.76 3.02
N HIS A 201 -14.80 -16.44 2.86
CA HIS A 201 -15.67 -15.41 3.46
C HIS A 201 -16.29 -14.49 2.38
N ARG A 202 -16.70 -15.06 1.25
CA ARG A 202 -17.26 -14.32 0.12
C ARG A 202 -18.55 -13.57 0.45
N ASP A 203 -19.25 -13.99 1.48
CA ASP A 203 -20.44 -13.32 2.02
C ASP A 203 -20.13 -11.90 2.56
N LEU A 204 -18.90 -11.62 2.94
CA LEU A 204 -18.48 -10.28 3.39
C LEU A 204 -18.41 -9.27 2.24
N GLN A 205 -17.87 -9.69 1.08
CA GLN A 205 -17.75 -8.88 -0.14
C GLN A 205 -17.91 -9.75 -1.39
N PRO A 206 -19.15 -10.11 -1.78
CA PRO A 206 -19.42 -11.11 -2.83
C PRO A 206 -18.83 -10.74 -4.20
N ASP A 207 -18.77 -9.45 -4.52
CA ASP A 207 -18.34 -8.95 -5.83
C ASP A 207 -16.81 -8.75 -5.93
N GLN A 208 -16.09 -8.77 -4.80
CA GLN A 208 -14.64 -8.48 -4.73
C GLN A 208 -13.82 -9.70 -4.34
N PHE A 209 -14.32 -10.51 -3.39
CA PHE A 209 -13.57 -11.66 -2.88
C PHE A 209 -13.65 -12.88 -3.82
N PRO A 210 -12.58 -13.71 -3.96
CA PRO A 210 -11.34 -13.65 -3.17
C PRO A 210 -10.40 -12.54 -3.66
N ASP A 211 -9.73 -11.89 -2.72
CA ASP A 211 -8.70 -10.89 -2.98
C ASP A 211 -7.62 -10.88 -1.87
N ALA A 212 -6.43 -10.39 -2.18
CA ALA A 212 -5.36 -10.06 -1.24
C ALA A 212 -4.36 -9.10 -1.88
N ASN A 213 -3.92 -8.12 -1.10
CA ASN A 213 -2.86 -7.18 -1.45
C ASN A 213 -2.19 -6.68 -0.16
N PRO A 214 -1.34 -7.51 0.51
CA PRO A 214 -0.62 -7.06 1.70
C PRO A 214 0.26 -5.87 1.36
N ASN A 215 0.11 -4.78 2.11
CA ASN A 215 0.69 -3.49 1.79
C ASN A 215 1.56 -2.93 2.93
N GLY A 216 1.09 -2.95 4.17
CA GLY A 216 1.79 -2.44 5.34
C GLY A 216 2.26 -3.53 6.28
N ILE A 217 3.42 -3.33 6.94
CA ILE A 217 3.93 -4.28 7.94
C ILE A 217 4.46 -3.54 9.17
N THR A 218 4.17 -4.05 10.36
CA THR A 218 4.85 -3.68 11.61
C THR A 218 5.24 -4.92 12.39
N THR A 219 6.33 -4.85 13.16
CA THR A 219 6.82 -5.96 13.95
C THR A 219 6.76 -5.64 15.44
N SER A 220 6.28 -6.57 16.23
CA SER A 220 6.31 -6.50 17.70
C SER A 220 6.82 -7.80 18.30
N GLY A 221 7.99 -7.76 18.89
CA GLY A 221 8.64 -8.97 19.37
C GLY A 221 9.00 -9.92 18.23
N ARG A 222 8.30 -11.05 18.15
CA ARG A 222 8.50 -12.07 17.10
C ARG A 222 7.31 -12.17 16.13
N THR A 223 6.33 -11.29 16.27
CA THR A 223 5.12 -11.28 15.48
C THR A 223 5.14 -10.13 14.50
N GLN A 224 4.80 -10.40 13.25
CA GLN A 224 4.56 -9.40 12.23
C GLN A 224 3.05 -9.20 12.10
N TYR A 225 2.62 -7.96 12.00
CA TYR A 225 1.25 -7.58 11.69
C TYR A 225 1.26 -6.93 10.31
N VAL A 226 0.40 -7.45 9.43
CA VAL A 226 0.35 -7.04 8.03
C VAL A 226 -1.03 -6.48 7.72
N ALA A 227 -1.07 -5.26 7.19
CA ALA A 227 -2.29 -4.67 6.65
C ALA A 227 -2.46 -5.15 5.21
N ASP A 228 -3.55 -5.87 4.95
CA ASP A 228 -3.88 -6.37 3.61
C ASP A 228 -5.01 -5.53 3.00
N ALA A 229 -4.63 -4.71 2.02
CA ALA A 229 -5.49 -3.75 1.35
C ALA A 229 -6.57 -4.43 0.48
N GLY A 230 -6.27 -5.57 -0.12
CA GLY A 230 -7.22 -6.31 -0.94
C GLY A 230 -8.20 -7.15 -0.11
N ALA A 231 -7.71 -7.70 1.01
CA ALA A 231 -8.52 -8.54 1.89
C ALA A 231 -9.28 -7.75 2.96
N ASN A 232 -9.02 -6.44 3.10
CA ASN A 232 -9.61 -5.58 4.12
C ASN A 232 -9.41 -6.08 5.56
N LEU A 233 -8.24 -6.65 5.84
CA LEU A 233 -7.93 -7.25 7.13
C LEU A 233 -6.52 -6.92 7.60
N ILE A 234 -6.28 -7.25 8.87
CA ILE A 234 -4.94 -7.32 9.45
C ILE A 234 -4.60 -8.78 9.70
N ALA A 235 -3.56 -9.26 9.02
CA ALA A 235 -2.97 -10.57 9.27
C ALA A 235 -1.95 -10.51 10.38
N GLN A 236 -1.81 -11.61 11.09
CA GLN A 236 -0.75 -11.86 12.07
C GLN A 236 0.11 -13.02 11.59
N VAL A 237 1.42 -12.81 11.54
CA VAL A 237 2.41 -13.82 11.19
C VAL A 237 3.25 -14.12 12.42
N ASP A 238 3.30 -15.36 12.86
CA ASP A 238 4.13 -15.78 13.97
C ASP A 238 5.59 -16.05 13.56
N ASN A 239 6.45 -16.34 14.53
CA ASN A 239 7.87 -16.63 14.30
C ASN A 239 8.16 -17.95 13.56
N HIS A 240 7.14 -18.76 13.30
CA HIS A 240 7.20 -20.00 12.51
C HIS A 240 6.61 -19.80 11.11
N GLY A 241 6.15 -18.57 10.77
CA GLY A 241 5.55 -18.25 9.49
C GLY A 241 4.08 -18.67 9.37
N GLN A 242 3.41 -19.01 10.49
CA GLN A 242 1.98 -19.26 10.47
C GLN A 242 1.22 -17.95 10.37
N VAL A 243 0.30 -17.89 9.40
CA VAL A 243 -0.54 -16.74 9.15
C VAL A 243 -1.93 -16.97 9.74
N SER A 244 -2.45 -15.96 10.42
CA SER A 244 -3.83 -15.94 10.92
C SER A 244 -4.43 -14.56 10.76
N THR A 245 -5.74 -14.46 10.53
CA THR A 245 -6.47 -13.20 10.50
C THR A 245 -6.66 -12.69 11.92
N LEU A 246 -6.09 -11.52 12.22
CA LEU A 246 -6.26 -10.86 13.52
C LEU A 246 -7.58 -10.10 13.59
N ALA A 247 -7.90 -9.33 12.56
CA ALA A 247 -9.12 -8.53 12.51
C ALA A 247 -9.51 -8.25 11.05
N TYR A 248 -10.81 -8.34 10.75
CA TYR A 248 -11.40 -7.84 9.51
C TYR A 248 -11.98 -6.44 9.76
N LEU A 249 -11.68 -5.50 8.86
CA LEU A 249 -12.12 -4.12 8.98
C LEU A 249 -13.47 -3.93 8.26
N ARG A 250 -14.55 -4.27 8.95
CA ARG A 250 -15.88 -4.10 8.40
C ARG A 250 -16.25 -2.62 8.39
N VAL A 251 -16.44 -2.06 7.21
CA VAL A 251 -16.98 -0.71 7.07
C VAL A 251 -18.45 -0.66 7.51
N PRO A 252 -18.93 0.50 8.04
CA PRO A 252 -20.34 0.64 8.42
C PRO A 252 -21.30 0.36 7.25
N ASP A 253 -22.47 -0.20 7.55
CA ASP A 253 -23.52 -0.44 6.57
C ASP A 253 -23.88 0.87 5.85
N GLY A 254 -24.07 0.77 4.52
CA GLY A 254 -24.32 1.91 3.65
C GLY A 254 -23.06 2.63 3.16
N SER A 255 -21.85 2.19 3.55
CA SER A 255 -20.62 2.64 2.93
C SER A 255 -20.57 2.20 1.47
N ILE A 256 -20.13 3.12 0.59
CA ILE A 256 -19.99 2.85 -0.85
C ILE A 256 -18.61 2.28 -1.22
N THR A 257 -17.73 2.11 -0.23
CA THR A 257 -16.34 1.69 -0.40
C THR A 257 -15.88 0.87 0.80
N ASP A 258 -14.92 0.01 0.57
CA ASP A 258 -14.23 -0.81 1.56
C ASP A 258 -13.07 -0.07 2.24
N ALA A 259 -12.50 -0.69 3.27
CA ALA A 259 -11.51 -0.06 4.14
C ALA A 259 -10.17 0.17 3.42
N VAL A 260 -9.68 -0.84 2.71
CA VAL A 260 -8.36 -0.82 2.05
C VAL A 260 -7.26 -0.38 3.02
N PRO A 261 -6.94 -1.18 4.06
CA PRO A 261 -5.89 -0.82 5.00
C PRO A 261 -4.52 -0.88 4.34
N THR A 262 -3.75 0.19 4.47
CA THR A 262 -2.44 0.36 3.82
C THR A 262 -1.29 0.47 4.80
N CYS A 263 -1.56 0.87 6.03
CA CYS A 263 -0.55 0.93 7.08
C CYS A 263 -1.05 0.31 8.38
N VAL A 264 -0.13 -0.28 9.12
CA VAL A 264 -0.34 -0.77 10.49
C VAL A 264 0.86 -0.38 11.34
N THR A 265 0.60 0.16 12.53
CA THR A 265 1.63 0.57 13.48
C THR A 265 1.22 0.23 14.90
N LYS A 266 2.21 0.00 15.77
CA LYS A 266 1.98 -0.28 17.18
C LYS A 266 2.06 0.99 18.00
N ALA A 267 1.03 1.23 18.79
CA ALA A 267 0.98 2.33 19.76
C ALA A 267 1.78 2.01 21.03
N PRO A 268 2.13 3.04 21.83
CA PRO A 268 2.80 2.85 23.13
C PRO A 268 2.00 1.99 24.12
N ASP A 269 0.68 1.97 24.03
CA ASP A 269 -0.20 1.14 24.86
C ASP A 269 -0.27 -0.34 24.41
N GLY A 270 0.44 -0.68 23.33
CA GLY A 270 0.50 -2.02 22.78
C GLY A 270 -0.59 -2.36 21.77
N SER A 271 -1.62 -1.53 21.60
CA SER A 271 -2.64 -1.69 20.57
C SER A 271 -2.09 -1.38 19.18
N LEU A 272 -2.75 -1.88 18.13
CA LEU A 272 -2.41 -1.56 16.76
C LEU A 272 -3.32 -0.43 16.25
N TYR A 273 -2.72 0.45 15.44
CA TYR A 273 -3.45 1.47 14.70
C TYR A 273 -3.27 1.21 13.20
N VAL A 274 -4.37 1.37 12.45
CA VAL A 274 -4.45 1.03 11.03
C VAL A 274 -5.07 2.20 10.28
N GLY A 275 -4.43 2.63 9.20
CA GLY A 275 -4.94 3.68 8.32
C GLY A 275 -5.59 3.09 7.07
N GLU A 276 -6.67 3.72 6.60
CA GLU A 276 -7.40 3.38 5.38
C GLU A 276 -7.03 4.27 4.21
N LEU A 277 -6.79 3.65 3.05
CA LEU A 277 -6.78 4.35 1.77
C LEU A 277 -8.21 4.60 1.27
N LEU A 278 -9.10 3.68 1.49
CA LEU A 278 -10.43 3.49 0.93
C LEU A 278 -10.43 2.95 -0.51
N GLY A 279 -11.42 2.11 -0.82
CA GLY A 279 -11.63 1.57 -2.14
C GLY A 279 -12.27 2.57 -3.10
N GLY A 280 -12.06 2.35 -4.40
CA GLY A 280 -12.66 3.17 -5.45
C GLY A 280 -12.21 4.62 -5.40
N THR A 281 -13.16 5.52 -5.52
CA THR A 281 -12.92 6.96 -5.45
C THR A 281 -12.98 7.43 -4.01
N TYR A 282 -11.86 7.55 -3.32
CA TYR A 282 -11.89 8.13 -1.99
C TYR A 282 -12.16 9.64 -2.03
N ALA A 283 -13.22 10.05 -1.33
CA ALA A 283 -13.53 11.44 -1.14
C ALA A 283 -12.76 12.03 0.05
N PRO A 284 -12.42 13.33 0.03
CA PRO A 284 -11.77 13.98 1.17
C PRO A 284 -12.54 13.79 2.48
N GLY A 285 -11.79 13.47 3.54
CA GLY A 285 -12.32 13.35 4.89
C GLY A 285 -13.04 12.03 5.22
N ASN A 286 -13.12 11.08 4.30
CA ASN A 286 -13.85 9.82 4.51
C ASN A 286 -12.99 8.69 5.08
N ALA A 287 -11.66 8.77 5.01
CA ALA A 287 -10.76 7.76 5.55
C ALA A 287 -10.73 7.78 7.09
N ARG A 288 -10.55 6.60 7.66
CA ARG A 288 -10.56 6.36 9.11
C ARG A 288 -9.22 5.81 9.57
N VAL A 289 -8.96 5.99 10.85
CA VAL A 289 -7.94 5.27 11.59
C VAL A 289 -8.63 4.33 12.55
N TRP A 290 -8.31 3.05 12.45
CA TRP A 290 -8.79 2.01 13.33
C TRP A 290 -7.82 1.76 14.48
N ARG A 291 -8.36 1.36 15.63
CA ARG A 291 -7.60 0.80 16.75
C ARG A 291 -7.99 -0.66 16.93
N ILE A 292 -6.99 -1.53 16.99
CA ILE A 292 -7.19 -2.95 17.27
C ILE A 292 -6.59 -3.25 18.64
N ALA A 293 -7.43 -3.72 19.53
CA ALA A 293 -7.04 -4.19 20.85
C ALA A 293 -7.77 -5.52 21.12
N ASP A 294 -7.03 -6.52 21.61
CA ASP A 294 -7.58 -7.86 21.91
C ASP A 294 -8.36 -8.46 20.72
N GLY A 295 -7.84 -8.28 19.50
CA GLY A 295 -8.45 -8.76 18.26
C GLY A 295 -9.70 -8.00 17.81
N THR A 296 -10.11 -6.96 18.52
CA THR A 296 -11.29 -6.16 18.18
C THR A 296 -10.88 -4.86 17.50
N ALA A 297 -11.36 -4.64 16.27
CA ALA A 297 -11.16 -3.40 15.51
C ALA A 297 -12.30 -2.41 15.80
N THR A 298 -11.93 -1.17 16.15
CA THR A 298 -12.86 -0.07 16.36
C THR A 298 -12.34 1.19 15.66
N VAL A 299 -13.24 2.02 15.11
CA VAL A 299 -12.85 3.32 14.53
C VAL A 299 -12.37 4.24 15.65
N LYS A 300 -11.13 4.68 15.55
CA LYS A 300 -10.51 5.59 16.53
C LYS A 300 -10.66 7.04 16.13
N TRP A 301 -10.36 7.35 14.85
CA TRP A 301 -10.48 8.70 14.30
C TRP A 301 -11.03 8.65 12.87
N THR A 302 -11.72 9.71 12.49
CA THR A 302 -12.28 9.94 11.14
C THR A 302 -11.75 11.26 10.56
N GLY A 303 -12.08 11.57 9.32
CA GLY A 303 -11.76 12.86 8.70
C GLY A 303 -10.34 12.91 8.11
N PHE A 304 -9.82 11.78 7.66
CA PHE A 304 -8.59 11.70 6.86
C PHE A 304 -8.92 11.48 5.38
N THR A 305 -7.90 11.64 4.53
CA THR A 305 -8.05 11.46 3.09
C THR A 305 -6.98 10.52 2.56
N GLY A 306 -7.36 9.28 2.22
CA GLY A 306 -6.47 8.32 1.56
C GLY A 306 -5.13 8.11 2.29
N ILE A 307 -5.15 7.48 3.46
CA ILE A 307 -3.94 7.22 4.25
C ILE A 307 -3.10 6.14 3.56
N GLN A 308 -1.78 6.39 3.42
CA GLN A 308 -0.82 5.40 2.87
C GLN A 308 0.21 4.93 3.90
N GLY A 309 0.65 5.79 4.80
CA GLY A 309 1.61 5.46 5.85
C GLY A 309 1.18 6.00 7.20
N CYS A 310 1.60 5.36 8.28
CA CYS A 310 1.29 5.81 9.63
C CYS A 310 2.34 5.36 10.65
N GLY A 311 2.38 6.08 11.77
CA GLY A 311 3.28 5.77 12.88
C GLY A 311 3.07 6.67 14.08
N PHE A 312 3.88 6.45 15.10
CA PHE A 312 3.91 7.25 16.31
C PHE A 312 5.28 7.87 16.52
N ASP A 313 5.32 9.01 17.20
CA ASP A 313 6.53 9.54 17.80
C ASP A 313 6.71 9.04 19.24
N ASP A 314 7.85 9.41 19.87
CA ASP A 314 8.22 8.97 21.21
C ASP A 314 7.31 9.50 22.31
N VAL A 315 6.53 10.55 22.06
CA VAL A 315 5.60 11.16 23.02
C VAL A 315 4.14 10.78 22.75
N GLY A 316 3.91 9.88 21.80
CA GLY A 316 2.61 9.28 21.51
C GLY A 316 1.72 10.10 20.58
N ASN A 317 2.25 11.06 19.83
CA ASN A 317 1.51 11.62 18.71
C ASN A 317 1.42 10.59 17.58
N PHE A 318 0.25 10.44 17.00
CA PHE A 318 0.02 9.64 15.79
C PHE A 318 0.24 10.50 14.54
N TYR A 319 0.77 9.89 13.51
CA TYR A 319 0.95 10.52 12.20
C TYR A 319 0.35 9.64 11.11
N ALA A 320 -0.26 10.29 10.12
CA ALA A 320 -0.76 9.65 8.90
C ALA A 320 -0.29 10.43 7.66
N THR A 321 0.23 9.75 6.66
CA THR A 321 0.46 10.35 5.34
C THR A 321 -0.81 10.29 4.52
N GLU A 322 -1.33 11.43 4.09
CA GLU A 322 -2.45 11.52 3.15
C GLU A 322 -1.91 11.60 1.72
N PHE A 323 -2.25 10.61 0.92
CA PHE A 323 -1.71 10.42 -0.43
C PHE A 323 -2.07 11.57 -1.38
N GLN A 324 -3.33 12.01 -1.33
CA GLN A 324 -3.85 13.19 -2.03
C GLN A 324 -4.92 13.85 -1.16
N VAL A 325 -4.65 15.03 -0.64
CA VAL A 325 -5.56 15.73 0.30
C VAL A 325 -6.91 16.11 -0.32
N ASN A 326 -6.98 16.24 -1.64
CA ASN A 326 -8.19 16.56 -2.39
C ASN A 326 -8.92 15.32 -2.96
N GLY A 327 -8.54 14.12 -2.51
CA GLY A 327 -9.07 12.85 -3.00
C GLY A 327 -8.49 12.42 -4.35
N MET A 328 -8.73 11.18 -4.75
CA MET A 328 -8.10 10.53 -5.91
C MET A 328 -8.29 11.26 -7.24
N PHE A 329 -9.37 12.01 -7.40
CA PHE A 329 -9.69 12.73 -8.64
C PHE A 329 -9.58 14.24 -8.48
N GLY A 330 -8.98 14.71 -7.39
CA GLY A 330 -8.68 16.12 -7.22
C GLY A 330 -7.67 16.60 -8.28
N PRO A 331 -7.77 17.85 -8.75
CA PRO A 331 -6.85 18.39 -9.73
C PRO A 331 -5.44 18.59 -9.19
N ASP A 332 -5.29 18.57 -7.87
CA ASP A 332 -4.02 18.79 -7.15
C ASP A 332 -3.51 17.45 -6.61
N PRO A 333 -2.33 16.97 -7.07
CA PRO A 333 -1.70 15.73 -6.60
C PRO A 333 -1.03 15.87 -5.24
N SER A 334 -1.14 17.03 -4.58
CA SER A 334 -0.47 17.25 -3.29
C SER A 334 -1.06 16.37 -2.18
N GLY A 335 -0.16 15.85 -1.34
CA GLY A 335 -0.46 15.16 -0.12
C GLY A 335 0.00 15.95 1.11
N ALA A 336 -0.15 15.36 2.28
CA ALA A 336 0.25 15.94 3.55
C ALA A 336 0.59 14.86 4.58
N VAL A 337 1.17 15.27 5.71
CA VAL A 337 1.23 14.46 6.92
C VAL A 337 0.32 15.08 7.97
N ILE A 338 -0.62 14.30 8.48
CA ILE A 338 -1.50 14.72 9.58
C ILE A 338 -0.95 14.18 10.89
N LYS A 339 -0.53 15.07 11.77
CA LYS A 339 -0.19 14.76 13.16
C LYS A 339 -1.45 14.84 14.02
N VAL A 340 -1.68 13.84 14.85
CA VAL A 340 -2.76 13.81 15.86
C VAL A 340 -2.14 13.68 17.25
N ALA A 341 -2.25 14.70 18.05
CA ALA A 341 -1.79 14.68 19.44
C ALA A 341 -2.64 13.72 20.31
N PRO A 342 -2.15 13.27 21.48
CA PRO A 342 -2.92 12.40 22.38
C PRO A 342 -4.28 12.96 22.81
N ASN A 343 -4.42 14.29 22.85
CA ASN A 343 -5.68 14.99 23.14
C ASN A 343 -6.61 15.12 21.92
N GLY A 344 -6.19 14.59 20.74
CA GLY A 344 -6.97 14.64 19.50
C GLY A 344 -6.74 15.90 18.65
N ALA A 345 -5.93 16.86 19.10
CA ALA A 345 -5.60 18.05 18.29
C ALA A 345 -4.81 17.63 17.04
N ARG A 346 -5.12 18.25 15.90
CA ARG A 346 -4.50 17.94 14.61
C ARG A 346 -3.65 19.09 14.12
N THR A 347 -2.55 18.72 13.45
CA THR A 347 -1.65 19.64 12.76
C THR A 347 -1.31 19.05 11.41
N THR A 348 -1.37 19.84 10.34
CA THR A 348 -0.94 19.45 9.01
C THR A 348 0.51 19.85 8.78
N LEU A 349 1.32 18.96 8.23
CA LEU A 349 2.74 19.16 7.93
C LEU A 349 2.97 18.96 6.43
N GLY A 350 3.91 19.74 5.85
CA GLY A 350 4.36 19.56 4.48
C GLY A 350 3.36 19.97 3.41
N THR A 351 2.34 20.79 3.75
CA THR A 351 1.32 21.30 2.82
C THR A 351 1.96 21.93 1.58
N GLY A 352 1.54 21.48 0.38
CA GLY A 352 2.02 21.96 -0.90
C GLY A 352 3.47 21.58 -1.24
N GLN A 353 4.13 20.75 -0.41
CA GLN A 353 5.51 20.30 -0.61
C GLN A 353 5.63 18.78 -0.77
N LEU A 354 4.55 18.05 -0.46
CA LEU A 354 4.48 16.59 -0.59
C LEU A 354 3.57 16.25 -1.77
N PHE A 355 3.99 15.24 -2.54
CA PHE A 355 3.25 14.76 -3.70
C PHE A 355 3.22 13.23 -3.66
N PHE A 356 2.04 12.66 -3.63
CA PHE A 356 1.84 11.21 -3.47
C PHE A 356 2.70 10.63 -2.32
N PRO A 357 2.66 11.22 -1.11
CA PRO A 357 3.44 10.68 0.01
C PRO A 357 2.89 9.32 0.43
N SER A 358 3.81 8.37 0.78
CA SER A 358 3.44 7.01 1.20
C SER A 358 4.07 6.68 2.55
N GLY A 359 5.21 5.98 2.60
CA GLY A 359 5.84 5.51 3.83
C GLY A 359 6.10 6.61 4.86
N PHE A 360 6.02 6.22 6.11
CA PHE A 360 6.26 7.07 7.28
C PHE A 360 7.32 6.43 8.18
N ALA A 361 8.24 7.22 8.70
CA ALA A 361 9.09 6.86 9.83
C ALA A 361 9.39 8.11 10.68
N TYR A 362 9.63 7.91 11.98
CA TYR A 362 9.99 8.97 12.91
C TYR A 362 11.32 8.65 13.56
N ASP A 363 12.18 9.63 13.69
CA ASP A 363 13.42 9.57 14.46
C ASP A 363 13.86 10.95 14.93
N ASN A 364 14.23 11.06 16.21
CA ASN A 364 14.90 12.23 16.81
C ASN A 364 14.23 13.58 16.44
N GLY A 365 12.92 13.71 16.64
CA GLY A 365 12.18 14.95 16.40
C GLY A 365 11.96 15.29 14.92
N ALA A 366 12.10 14.32 14.04
CA ALA A 366 11.83 14.48 12.62
C ALA A 366 10.99 13.33 12.05
N VAL A 367 10.14 13.69 11.10
CA VAL A 367 9.34 12.76 10.29
C VAL A 367 10.04 12.57 8.95
N TYR A 368 10.13 11.32 8.51
CA TYR A 368 10.62 10.94 7.20
C TYR A 368 9.47 10.35 6.38
N VAL A 369 9.39 10.75 5.11
CA VAL A 369 8.27 10.40 4.23
C VAL A 369 8.79 10.03 2.84
N SER A 370 8.28 8.93 2.29
CA SER A 370 8.42 8.61 0.88
C SER A 370 7.57 9.57 0.06
N ASN A 371 8.20 10.38 -0.79
CA ASN A 371 7.55 11.40 -1.61
C ASN A 371 7.68 11.06 -3.09
N TRP A 372 6.73 11.44 -3.93
CA TRP A 372 6.63 10.95 -5.30
C TRP A 372 6.63 9.42 -5.36
N SER A 373 5.88 8.80 -4.46
CA SER A 373 5.96 7.37 -4.17
C SER A 373 5.46 6.46 -5.30
N ILE A 374 4.79 7.02 -6.29
CA ILE A 374 4.34 6.30 -7.50
C ILE A 374 5.22 6.60 -8.72
N MET A 375 6.36 7.26 -8.52
CA MET A 375 7.28 7.62 -9.60
C MET A 375 8.52 6.74 -9.57
N PRO A 376 8.97 6.25 -10.75
CA PRO A 376 10.17 5.43 -10.84
C PRO A 376 11.43 6.25 -10.61
N ALA A 377 12.54 5.57 -10.36
CA ALA A 377 13.85 6.12 -10.50
C ALA A 377 14.05 6.61 -11.95
N ASN A 378 14.94 7.54 -12.14
CA ASN A 378 15.16 8.30 -13.37
C ASN A 378 14.79 7.58 -14.69
N ASN A 379 13.65 7.97 -15.26
CA ASN A 379 13.18 7.51 -16.58
C ASN A 379 13.30 8.60 -17.66
N GLY A 380 14.00 9.70 -17.36
CA GLY A 380 14.13 10.87 -18.25
C GLY A 380 12.85 11.71 -18.40
N ARG A 381 11.82 11.45 -17.59
CA ARG A 381 10.50 12.09 -17.69
C ARG A 381 9.98 12.45 -16.30
N GLY A 382 10.04 13.73 -15.93
CA GLY A 382 9.38 14.23 -14.71
C GLY A 382 10.10 13.92 -13.40
N PRO A 383 9.40 14.08 -12.27
CA PRO A 383 9.96 13.84 -10.94
C PRO A 383 10.24 12.35 -10.72
N THR A 384 11.24 12.04 -9.91
CA THR A 384 11.59 10.69 -9.44
C THR A 384 11.17 10.52 -8.00
N GLY A 385 11.05 9.27 -7.54
CA GLY A 385 10.83 8.98 -6.13
C GLY A 385 11.88 9.65 -5.22
N GLN A 386 11.45 10.10 -4.06
CA GLN A 386 12.25 10.84 -3.10
C GLN A 386 12.02 10.35 -1.68
N LEU A 387 13.03 10.56 -0.83
CA LEU A 387 12.86 10.57 0.61
C LEU A 387 12.96 12.00 1.10
N VAL A 388 11.99 12.46 1.88
CA VAL A 388 12.00 13.79 2.50
C VAL A 388 12.01 13.68 4.02
N LYS A 389 12.60 14.70 4.66
CA LYS A 389 12.60 14.91 6.11
C LYS A 389 11.82 16.17 6.43
N ILE A 390 10.95 16.11 7.44
CA ILE A 390 10.19 17.22 8.00
C ILE A 390 10.66 17.40 9.45
N SER A 391 11.32 18.50 9.75
CA SER A 391 11.75 18.81 11.12
C SER A 391 10.55 19.32 11.93
N LEU A 392 10.32 18.75 13.12
CA LEU A 392 9.20 19.09 14.00
C LEU A 392 9.64 20.16 14.98
N GLY A 393 10.25 21.11 14.83
CA GLY A 393 10.60 22.25 15.70
C GLY A 393 10.88 21.90 17.17
#